data_1065e2418e53cc52f37cb75aa763d6fb
#
_entry.id   1065e2418e53cc52f37cb75aa763d6fb
#
_cell.length_a   1.000
_cell.length_b   1.000
_cell.length_c   1.000
_cell.angle_alpha   90.00
_cell.angle_beta   90.00
_cell.angle_gamma   90.00
#
_symmetry.space_group_name_H-M   'P 1'
#
loop_
_entity.id
_entity.type
_entity.pdbx_description
1 polymer ?
#
loop_
_entity_poly.entity_id
_entity_poly.type
_entity_poly.pdbx_seq_one_letter_code
_entity_poly.pdbx_strand_id
1 'polypeptide(L)'
;MSSDYLQNVRGYETDEWTSFLGVRWDWNPNEKTEVHFGLHVMSAMTSRYQDDKARAHPIYYYINAGYKFNDLWRIRGGIINSNAKMIDHPWGDDGPQVNKSPGLWFNVWYRGADPAKPGSYDIYATYRKEPGKSWVTVTDWWPKNAQGFRIGADYVISDNIWFNTMVDKIKEIDTKAEQTRYRFQLQFNFK
;
A
#
# COMPACT_ATOMS: atom_id res chain seq x y z
N MET A 1 -12.75 14.95 1.39
CA MET A 1 -12.58 13.91 0.35
C MET A 1 -11.51 14.40 -0.60
N SER A 2 -10.31 13.88 -0.51
CA SER A 2 -9.27 14.25 -1.46
C SER A 2 -9.47 13.47 -2.75
N SER A 3 -9.53 14.19 -3.84
CA SER A 3 -9.72 13.70 -5.21
C SER A 3 -8.49 12.99 -5.79
N ASP A 4 -7.51 12.63 -4.98
CA ASP A 4 -6.16 12.31 -5.41
C ASP A 4 -5.93 10.84 -5.80
N TYR A 5 -6.99 10.04 -5.89
CA TYR A 5 -6.87 8.61 -6.22
C TYR A 5 -7.45 8.20 -7.57
N LEU A 6 -7.47 9.10 -8.53
CA LEU A 6 -7.60 8.70 -9.93
C LEU A 6 -6.19 8.51 -10.53
N GLN A 7 -5.42 7.60 -10.01
CA GLN A 7 -4.24 7.13 -10.72
C GLN A 7 -4.71 6.25 -11.87
N ASN A 8 -4.47 6.73 -13.10
CA ASN A 8 -4.41 5.89 -14.27
C ASN A 8 -3.44 4.75 -14.01
N VAL A 9 -3.96 3.61 -13.63
CA VAL A 9 -3.20 2.37 -13.71
C VAL A 9 -3.07 2.08 -15.19
N ARG A 10 -2.05 2.66 -15.84
CA ARG A 10 -1.57 2.21 -17.14
C ARG A 10 -0.97 0.82 -16.95
N GLY A 11 -1.82 -0.16 -16.78
CA GLY A 11 -1.48 -1.53 -17.08
C GLY A 11 -1.68 -1.71 -18.57
N TYR A 12 -0.60 -1.76 -19.29
CA TYR A 12 -0.50 -2.26 -20.66
C TYR A 12 -1.77 -2.10 -21.52
N GLU A 13 -1.76 -1.08 -22.39
CA GLU A 13 -2.54 -0.96 -23.64
C GLU A 13 -3.94 -1.62 -23.67
N THR A 14 -4.77 -1.31 -22.73
CA THR A 14 -6.21 -1.48 -22.88
C THR A 14 -6.81 -0.10 -22.88
N ASP A 15 -7.49 0.30 -23.93
CA ASP A 15 -8.24 1.55 -24.03
C ASP A 15 -9.47 1.56 -23.09
N GLU A 16 -9.55 0.65 -22.15
CA GLU A 16 -10.68 0.52 -21.25
C GLU A 16 -10.46 1.29 -19.94
N TRP A 17 -11.37 2.21 -19.66
CA TRP A 17 -11.42 2.95 -18.41
C TRP A 17 -11.88 2.05 -17.27
N THR A 18 -11.07 1.96 -16.21
CA THR A 18 -11.49 1.33 -14.97
C THR A 18 -12.03 2.40 -14.03
N SER A 19 -13.31 2.31 -13.70
CA SER A 19 -13.90 3.18 -12.68
C SER A 19 -13.69 2.59 -11.30
N PHE A 20 -13.36 3.46 -10.36
CA PHE A 20 -13.12 3.10 -8.98
C PHE A 20 -14.07 3.90 -8.09
N LEU A 21 -14.85 3.20 -7.27
CA LEU A 21 -15.68 3.80 -6.24
C LEU A 21 -15.22 3.32 -4.88
N GLY A 22 -14.88 4.25 -4.00
CA GLY A 22 -14.47 3.93 -2.64
C GLY A 22 -15.32 4.64 -1.61
N VAL A 23 -15.66 3.93 -0.55
CA VAL A 23 -16.27 4.48 0.66
C VAL A 23 -15.34 4.17 1.82
N ARG A 24 -15.03 5.20 2.58
CA ARG A 24 -14.25 5.09 3.81
C ARG A 24 -15.05 5.67 4.96
N TRP A 25 -15.07 4.96 6.06
CA TRP A 25 -15.60 5.40 7.33
C TRP A 25 -14.49 5.47 8.37
N ASP A 26 -14.37 6.62 9.00
CA ASP A 26 -13.37 6.91 10.02
C ASP A 26 -14.06 7.06 11.37
N TRP A 27 -13.58 6.33 12.34
CA TRP A 27 -14.03 6.37 13.73
C TRP A 27 -12.86 6.64 14.66
N ASN A 28 -12.94 7.76 15.38
CA ASN A 28 -11.93 8.19 16.34
C ASN A 28 -12.58 8.24 17.73
N PRO A 29 -12.60 7.12 18.48
CA PRO A 29 -13.24 7.06 19.79
C PRO A 29 -12.60 7.98 20.83
N ASN A 30 -11.34 8.34 20.62
CA ASN A 30 -10.61 9.33 21.44
C ASN A 30 -9.41 9.88 20.64
N GLU A 31 -8.68 10.84 21.21
CA GLU A 31 -7.53 11.49 20.56
C GLU A 31 -6.35 10.57 20.26
N LYS A 32 -6.32 9.39 20.86
CA LYS A 32 -5.21 8.42 20.72
C LYS A 32 -5.54 7.27 19.78
N THR A 33 -6.82 7.03 19.50
CA THR A 33 -7.28 5.84 18.77
C THR A 33 -7.97 6.26 17.49
N GLU A 34 -7.56 5.66 16.38
CA GLU A 34 -8.21 5.79 15.09
C GLU A 34 -8.58 4.40 14.56
N VAL A 35 -9.73 4.28 13.94
CA VAL A 35 -10.19 3.07 13.26
C VAL A 35 -10.78 3.47 11.92
N HIS A 36 -10.38 2.78 10.86
CA HIS A 36 -10.83 3.04 9.51
C HIS A 36 -11.39 1.77 8.89
N PHE A 37 -12.56 1.89 8.28
CA PHE A 37 -13.16 0.85 7.47
C PHE A 37 -13.26 1.37 6.04
N GLY A 38 -12.96 0.54 5.08
CA GLY A 38 -13.10 0.91 3.69
C GLY A 38 -13.63 -0.21 2.83
N LEU A 39 -14.42 0.20 1.84
CA LEU A 39 -14.95 -0.64 0.77
C LEU A 39 -14.63 0.04 -0.55
N HIS A 40 -14.00 -0.69 -1.45
CA HIS A 40 -13.66 -0.19 -2.78
C HIS A 40 -14.18 -1.17 -3.83
N VAL A 41 -14.87 -0.64 -4.81
CA VAL A 41 -15.43 -1.41 -5.94
C VAL A 41 -14.79 -0.90 -7.22
N MET A 42 -14.27 -1.80 -8.02
CA MET A 42 -13.74 -1.49 -9.34
C MET A 42 -14.72 -1.95 -10.42
N SER A 43 -14.91 -1.17 -11.48
CA SER A 43 -15.92 -1.46 -12.52
C SER A 43 -15.56 -2.66 -13.37
N ALA A 44 -14.32 -2.84 -13.73
CA ALA A 44 -13.78 -4.01 -14.41
C ALA A 44 -12.25 -4.00 -14.34
N MET A 45 -11.67 -5.17 -14.24
CA MET A 45 -10.27 -5.39 -14.59
C MET A 45 -10.27 -6.40 -15.75
N THR A 46 -9.93 -5.94 -16.93
CA THR A 46 -9.71 -6.83 -18.07
C THR A 46 -8.24 -7.17 -18.16
N SER A 47 -7.93 -8.45 -18.24
CA SER A 47 -6.62 -8.90 -18.62
C SER A 47 -6.59 -9.12 -20.13
N ARG A 48 -5.63 -8.56 -20.83
CA ARG A 48 -5.43 -8.72 -22.27
C ARG A 48 -5.22 -10.19 -22.70
N TYR A 49 -4.96 -11.05 -21.77
CA TYR A 49 -4.56 -12.44 -22.01
C TYR A 49 -5.63 -13.48 -21.74
N GLN A 50 -6.85 -13.07 -21.43
CA GLN A 50 -7.91 -14.02 -21.17
C GLN A 50 -9.20 -13.72 -21.89
N ASP A 51 -9.83 -14.83 -22.34
CA ASP A 51 -11.17 -14.86 -22.89
C ASP A 51 -12.13 -13.94 -22.12
N ASP A 52 -13.13 -13.41 -22.82
CA ASP A 52 -14.18 -12.49 -22.33
C ASP A 52 -14.89 -12.88 -21.02
N LYS A 53 -14.59 -14.06 -20.48
CA LYS A 53 -15.14 -14.58 -19.22
C LYS A 53 -14.48 -14.02 -17.96
N ALA A 54 -13.41 -13.25 -18.09
CA ALA A 54 -12.59 -12.81 -16.96
C ALA A 54 -12.84 -11.36 -16.53
N ARG A 55 -13.97 -10.78 -16.87
CA ARG A 55 -14.40 -9.50 -16.31
C ARG A 55 -14.71 -9.69 -14.84
N ALA A 56 -13.74 -9.34 -14.01
CA ALA A 56 -13.95 -9.34 -12.57
C ALA A 56 -14.31 -7.92 -12.13
N HIS A 57 -15.36 -7.81 -11.31
CA HIS A 57 -15.68 -6.60 -10.57
C HIS A 57 -15.15 -6.79 -9.13
N PRO A 58 -13.84 -6.58 -8.86
CA PRO A 58 -13.30 -6.86 -7.55
C PRO A 58 -13.82 -5.85 -6.54
N ILE A 59 -14.17 -6.39 -5.39
CA ILE A 59 -14.52 -5.63 -4.21
C ILE A 59 -13.38 -5.82 -3.22
N TYR A 60 -12.75 -4.72 -2.81
CA TYR A 60 -11.75 -4.68 -1.77
C TYR A 60 -12.37 -4.14 -0.49
N TYR A 61 -12.09 -4.78 0.61
CA TYR A 61 -12.52 -4.32 1.92
C TYR A 61 -11.36 -4.40 2.91
N TYR A 62 -11.29 -3.40 3.76
CA TYR A 62 -10.22 -3.32 4.75
C TYR A 62 -10.71 -2.73 6.06
N ILE A 63 -10.00 -3.11 7.10
CA ILE A 63 -10.04 -2.47 8.40
C ILE A 63 -8.61 -2.16 8.82
N ASN A 64 -8.39 -0.97 9.35
CA ASN A 64 -7.15 -0.65 10.03
C ASN A 64 -7.43 0.13 11.30
N ALA A 65 -6.51 0.02 12.25
CA ALA A 65 -6.57 0.74 13.50
C ALA A 65 -5.19 1.28 13.86
N GLY A 66 -5.18 2.43 14.50
CA GLY A 66 -3.98 3.07 14.99
C GLY A 66 -4.13 3.49 16.45
N TYR A 67 -3.00 3.52 17.14
CA TYR A 67 -2.92 3.98 18.52
C TYR A 67 -1.68 4.84 18.75
N LYS A 68 -1.89 6.00 19.37
CA LYS A 68 -0.85 6.93 19.76
C LYS A 68 -0.57 6.75 21.26
N PHE A 69 0.53 6.14 21.62
CA PHE A 69 0.91 5.94 23.02
C PHE A 69 1.21 7.28 23.71
N ASN A 70 1.97 8.12 23.01
CA ASN A 70 2.38 9.46 23.42
C ASN A 70 2.78 10.25 22.16
N ASP A 71 3.36 11.43 22.32
CA ASP A 71 3.79 12.27 21.19
C ASP A 71 4.96 11.70 20.39
N LEU A 72 5.66 10.72 20.94
CA LEU A 72 6.81 10.10 20.28
C LEU A 72 6.46 8.78 19.59
N TRP A 73 5.53 7.99 20.12
CA TRP A 73 5.28 6.64 19.65
C TRP A 73 3.86 6.43 19.18
N ARG A 74 3.73 5.88 18.00
CA ARG A 74 2.45 5.43 17.43
C ARG A 74 2.60 4.10 16.71
N ILE A 75 1.52 3.36 16.68
CA ILE A 75 1.39 2.12 15.91
C ILE A 75 0.16 2.22 15.03
N ARG A 76 0.17 1.52 13.92
CA ARG A 76 -1.02 1.30 13.07
C ARG A 76 -0.89 -0.07 12.42
N GLY A 77 -2.00 -0.75 12.29
CA GLY A 77 -2.05 -2.01 11.57
C GLY A 77 -3.40 -2.22 10.92
N GLY A 78 -3.44 -3.11 9.95
CA GLY A 78 -4.66 -3.38 9.24
C GLY A 78 -4.63 -4.65 8.43
N ILE A 79 -5.82 -5.03 8.00
CA ILE A 79 -6.08 -6.19 7.15
C ILE A 79 -6.85 -5.70 5.94
N ILE A 80 -6.47 -6.17 4.76
CA ILE A 80 -7.19 -5.96 3.51
C ILE A 80 -7.48 -7.30 2.85
N ASN A 81 -8.66 -7.43 2.26
CA ASN A 81 -9.01 -8.60 1.49
C ASN A 81 -9.85 -8.19 0.27
N SER A 82 -10.03 -9.11 -0.66
CA SER A 82 -10.88 -8.90 -1.81
C SER A 82 -11.52 -10.20 -2.30
N ASN A 83 -12.56 -10.07 -3.11
CA ASN A 83 -13.11 -11.16 -3.89
C ASN A 83 -12.45 -11.30 -5.27
N ALA A 84 -11.39 -10.54 -5.55
CA ALA A 84 -10.70 -10.58 -6.82
C ALA A 84 -10.29 -12.00 -7.17
N LYS A 85 -10.65 -12.42 -8.39
CA LYS A 85 -10.06 -13.59 -9.02
C LYS A 85 -8.85 -13.08 -9.78
N MET A 86 -7.67 -13.41 -9.29
CA MET A 86 -6.48 -13.12 -10.07
C MET A 86 -6.37 -14.12 -11.20
N ILE A 87 -6.28 -13.56 -12.35
CA ILE A 87 -6.04 -14.26 -13.58
C ILE A 87 -4.58 -14.00 -13.88
N ASP A 88 -3.87 -15.06 -14.17
CA ASP A 88 -2.46 -15.18 -14.53
C ASP A 88 -1.56 -13.95 -14.54
N HIS A 89 -0.34 -14.14 -14.12
CA HIS A 89 0.71 -13.14 -14.13
C HIS A 89 0.95 -12.66 -15.57
N PRO A 90 1.02 -11.35 -15.85
CA PRO A 90 1.19 -10.84 -17.19
C PRO A 90 2.52 -11.22 -17.86
N TRP A 91 3.38 -11.91 -17.17
CA TRP A 91 4.69 -12.35 -17.64
C TRP A 91 4.76 -13.84 -18.00
N GLY A 92 3.61 -14.51 -18.14
CA GLY A 92 3.53 -15.83 -18.77
C GLY A 92 4.11 -16.99 -17.98
N ASP A 93 4.49 -16.77 -16.74
CA ASP A 93 4.81 -17.90 -15.88
C ASP A 93 3.50 -18.52 -15.40
N ASP A 94 3.38 -19.83 -15.55
CA ASP A 94 2.34 -20.68 -14.97
C ASP A 94 2.43 -20.65 -13.44
N GLY A 95 2.52 -19.44 -12.91
CA GLY A 95 2.72 -19.16 -11.50
C GLY A 95 1.60 -19.71 -10.65
N PRO A 96 1.95 -20.25 -9.50
CA PRO A 96 1.01 -20.87 -8.62
C PRO A 96 -0.11 -19.91 -8.27
N GLN A 97 -1.27 -20.47 -8.26
CA GLN A 97 -2.54 -19.92 -7.85
C GLN A 97 -2.42 -18.90 -6.73
N VAL A 98 -2.95 -17.78 -6.98
CA VAL A 98 -3.14 -16.67 -6.08
C VAL A 98 -3.32 -17.09 -4.63
N ASN A 99 -2.43 -16.64 -3.82
CA ASN A 99 -2.58 -16.79 -2.38
C ASN A 99 -3.88 -16.12 -1.93
N LYS A 100 -4.80 -16.94 -1.41
CA LYS A 100 -6.15 -16.53 -0.99
C LYS A 100 -6.18 -15.82 0.36
N SER A 101 -5.04 -15.71 1.03
CA SER A 101 -4.97 -15.07 2.34
C SER A 101 -5.18 -13.55 2.23
N PRO A 102 -5.74 -12.92 3.28
CA PRO A 102 -5.80 -11.47 3.33
C PRO A 102 -4.39 -10.87 3.38
N GLY A 103 -4.27 -9.66 2.87
CA GLY A 103 -3.12 -8.80 3.12
C GLY A 103 -3.18 -8.27 4.53
N LEU A 104 -2.03 -8.09 5.13
CA LEU A 104 -1.91 -7.46 6.44
C LEU A 104 -0.67 -6.57 6.47
N TRP A 105 -0.73 -5.56 7.30
CA TRP A 105 0.38 -4.66 7.52
C TRP A 105 0.36 -4.15 8.97
N PHE A 106 1.54 -3.83 9.47
CA PHE A 106 1.74 -3.27 10.79
C PHE A 106 2.91 -2.29 10.76
N ASN A 107 2.69 -1.10 11.27
CA ASN A 107 3.68 -0.04 11.34
C ASN A 107 3.89 0.42 12.78
N VAL A 108 5.13 0.72 13.10
CA VAL A 108 5.53 1.43 14.31
C VAL A 108 6.29 2.67 13.89
N TRP A 109 5.97 3.81 14.48
CA TRP A 109 6.71 5.06 14.27
C TRP A 109 7.24 5.60 15.59
N TYR A 110 8.44 6.10 15.51
CA TYR A 110 9.05 6.94 16.53
C TYR A 110 9.15 8.36 16.01
N ARG A 111 8.58 9.33 16.74
CA ARG A 111 8.40 10.73 16.35
C ARG A 111 7.47 10.91 15.15
N GLY A 112 7.57 12.06 14.50
CA GLY A 112 6.85 12.42 13.29
C GLY A 112 7.60 13.53 12.58
N ALA A 113 7.94 13.30 11.31
CA ALA A 113 8.43 14.34 10.43
C ALA A 113 7.28 15.31 10.12
N ASP A 114 7.48 16.59 10.40
CA ASP A 114 6.50 17.65 10.15
C ASP A 114 7.09 18.59 9.09
N PRO A 115 6.48 18.64 7.89
CA PRO A 115 6.95 19.47 6.79
C PRO A 115 7.16 20.95 7.13
N ALA A 116 6.40 21.45 8.07
CA ALA A 116 6.48 22.83 8.53
C ALA A 116 7.60 23.07 9.56
N LYS A 117 8.34 22.02 9.93
CA LYS A 117 9.37 22.08 10.98
C LYS A 117 10.68 21.49 10.50
N PRO A 118 11.56 22.29 9.86
CA PRO A 118 12.90 21.87 9.53
C PRO A 118 13.65 21.28 10.74
N GLY A 119 14.37 20.19 10.50
CA GLY A 119 15.02 19.41 11.55
C GLY A 119 14.14 18.36 12.21
N SER A 120 12.83 18.34 11.95
CA SER A 120 11.97 17.25 12.40
C SER A 120 12.24 15.96 11.63
N TYR A 121 12.01 14.83 12.28
CA TYR A 121 12.24 13.53 11.68
C TYR A 121 11.32 12.47 12.25
N ASP A 122 11.16 11.39 11.53
CA ASP A 122 10.66 10.14 12.07
C ASP A 122 11.54 8.94 11.70
N ILE A 123 11.34 7.87 12.44
CA ILE A 123 11.89 6.55 12.16
C ILE A 123 10.72 5.58 12.21
N TYR A 124 10.64 4.71 11.24
CA TYR A 124 9.55 3.74 11.19
C TYR A 124 10.02 2.33 10.87
N ALA A 125 9.28 1.36 11.38
CA ALA A 125 9.38 -0.03 11.01
C ALA A 125 8.02 -0.53 10.55
N THR A 126 8.00 -1.26 9.45
CA THR A 126 6.80 -1.81 8.84
C THR A 126 6.99 -3.30 8.61
N TYR A 127 6.01 -4.10 8.97
CA TYR A 127 5.82 -5.44 8.44
C TYR A 127 4.65 -5.44 7.47
N ARG A 128 4.82 -6.08 6.30
CA ARG A 128 3.74 -6.26 5.33
C ARG A 128 3.71 -7.68 4.81
N LYS A 129 2.49 -8.13 4.55
CA LYS A 129 2.20 -9.33 3.76
C LYS A 129 1.10 -8.96 2.78
N GLU A 130 1.44 -8.83 1.53
CA GLU A 130 0.54 -8.42 0.45
C GLU A 130 0.41 -9.51 -0.60
N PRO A 131 -0.44 -10.53 -0.37
CA PRO A 131 -0.78 -11.51 -1.39
C PRO A 131 -1.38 -10.82 -2.62
N GLY A 132 -1.18 -11.39 -3.78
CA GLY A 132 -1.62 -10.78 -5.03
C GLY A 132 -3.08 -10.32 -5.04
N LYS A 133 -3.95 -11.08 -4.41
CA LYS A 133 -5.39 -10.79 -4.31
C LYS A 133 -5.74 -9.55 -3.45
N SER A 134 -4.92 -9.22 -2.48
CA SER A 134 -5.16 -8.08 -1.58
C SER A 134 -4.45 -6.80 -2.02
N TRP A 135 -3.71 -6.86 -3.11
CA TRP A 135 -2.97 -5.73 -3.61
C TRP A 135 -3.87 -4.79 -4.44
N VAL A 136 -4.03 -3.56 -4.00
CA VAL A 136 -4.87 -2.56 -4.68
C VAL A 136 -4.06 -1.60 -5.52
N THR A 137 -2.97 -1.07 -4.99
CA THR A 137 -2.10 -0.13 -5.68
C THR A 137 -0.69 -0.15 -5.10
N VAL A 138 0.31 0.17 -5.92
CA VAL A 138 1.68 0.40 -5.47
C VAL A 138 1.87 1.88 -5.22
N THR A 139 1.83 2.30 -3.99
CA THR A 139 2.10 3.70 -3.64
C THR A 139 3.55 3.94 -3.20
N ASP A 140 4.24 2.87 -2.79
CA ASP A 140 5.54 2.99 -2.13
C ASP A 140 6.58 1.94 -2.56
N TRP A 141 6.42 1.41 -3.77
CA TRP A 141 7.33 0.42 -4.36
C TRP A 141 7.36 -0.94 -3.66
N TRP A 142 6.37 -1.25 -2.83
CA TRP A 142 6.24 -2.60 -2.29
C TRP A 142 5.80 -3.57 -3.40
N PRO A 143 6.49 -4.70 -3.60
CA PRO A 143 6.13 -5.62 -4.66
C PRO A 143 4.85 -6.38 -4.33
N LYS A 144 4.10 -6.67 -5.37
CA LYS A 144 2.94 -7.56 -5.31
C LYS A 144 3.36 -8.97 -4.90
N ASN A 145 2.47 -9.68 -4.22
CA ASN A 145 2.68 -11.06 -3.78
C ASN A 145 3.93 -11.24 -2.90
N ALA A 146 4.14 -10.30 -2.00
CA ALA A 146 5.33 -10.24 -1.17
C ALA A 146 5.02 -10.04 0.30
N GLN A 147 5.95 -10.48 1.14
CA GLN A 147 5.94 -10.23 2.57
C GLN A 147 7.32 -9.84 3.05
N GLY A 148 7.41 -9.09 4.13
CA GLY A 148 8.71 -8.72 4.68
C GLY A 148 8.64 -7.50 5.58
N PHE A 149 9.81 -6.95 5.82
CA PHE A 149 10.02 -5.82 6.70
C PHE A 149 10.62 -4.64 5.94
N ARG A 150 10.24 -3.44 6.37
CA ARG A 150 10.85 -2.18 6.00
C ARG A 150 11.28 -1.46 7.27
N ILE A 151 12.46 -0.86 7.24
CA ILE A 151 12.88 0.15 8.20
C ILE A 151 13.22 1.39 7.40
N GLY A 152 12.73 2.54 7.84
CA GLY A 152 12.98 3.80 7.14
C GLY A 152 13.01 4.99 8.11
N ALA A 153 13.42 6.12 7.56
CA ALA A 153 13.43 7.39 8.23
C ALA A 153 13.13 8.51 7.24
N ASP A 154 12.39 9.51 7.73
CA ASP A 154 12.15 10.77 7.05
C ASP A 154 12.83 11.89 7.83
N TYR A 155 13.43 12.84 7.15
CA TYR A 155 14.05 14.03 7.73
C TYR A 155 13.67 15.28 6.92
N VAL A 156 13.14 16.28 7.59
CA VAL A 156 12.79 17.57 6.97
C VAL A 156 14.02 18.46 6.99
N ILE A 157 14.61 18.71 5.83
CA ILE A 157 15.79 19.58 5.67
C ILE A 157 15.38 21.04 5.73
N SER A 158 14.31 21.38 5.00
CA SER A 158 13.71 22.72 4.98
C SER A 158 12.22 22.59 4.67
N ASP A 159 11.45 23.68 4.72
CA ASP A 159 10.01 23.70 4.46
C ASP A 159 9.57 23.05 3.14
N ASN A 160 10.50 22.93 2.20
CA ASN A 160 10.24 22.41 0.87
C ASN A 160 11.11 21.20 0.50
N ILE A 161 12.00 20.75 1.39
CA ILE A 161 12.97 19.69 1.07
C ILE A 161 12.93 18.61 2.14
N TRP A 162 12.65 17.38 1.69
CA TRP A 162 12.63 16.19 2.52
C TRP A 162 13.65 15.17 2.06
N PHE A 163 14.25 14.50 3.00
CA PHE A 163 15.05 13.32 2.74
C PHE A 163 14.34 12.10 3.30
N ASN A 164 14.15 11.08 2.46
CA ASN A 164 13.62 9.78 2.85
C ASN A 164 14.66 8.70 2.58
N THR A 165 14.81 7.79 3.52
CA THR A 165 15.63 6.59 3.34
C THR A 165 14.91 5.37 3.86
N MET A 166 15.07 4.24 3.17
CA MET A 166 14.53 2.97 3.64
C MET A 166 15.34 1.76 3.17
N VAL A 167 15.22 0.71 3.95
CA VAL A 167 15.70 -0.63 3.62
C VAL A 167 14.53 -1.59 3.72
N ASP A 168 14.32 -2.38 2.67
CA ASP A 168 13.33 -3.46 2.61
C ASP A 168 14.06 -4.81 2.60
N LYS A 169 13.60 -5.73 3.44
CA LYS A 169 13.92 -7.15 3.32
C LYS A 169 12.62 -7.90 3.01
N ILE A 170 12.51 -8.34 1.77
CA ILE A 170 11.29 -8.84 1.17
C ILE A 170 11.48 -10.29 0.74
N LYS A 171 10.42 -11.07 0.91
CA LYS A 171 10.31 -12.43 0.42
C LYS A 171 9.05 -12.57 -0.40
N GLU A 172 9.16 -13.05 -1.61
CA GLU A 172 8.00 -13.42 -2.41
C GLU A 172 7.22 -14.57 -1.75
N ILE A 173 5.88 -14.47 -1.77
CA ILE A 173 5.06 -15.43 -1.01
C ILE A 173 5.08 -16.82 -1.63
N ASP A 174 5.05 -16.90 -2.95
CA ASP A 174 4.94 -18.17 -3.67
C ASP A 174 6.31 -18.80 -3.93
N THR A 175 7.19 -18.10 -4.61
CA THR A 175 8.51 -18.63 -5.01
C THR A 175 9.53 -18.70 -3.88
N LYS A 176 9.27 -17.96 -2.78
CA LYS A 176 10.19 -17.78 -1.65
C LYS A 176 11.47 -17.03 -1.99
N ALA A 177 11.57 -16.46 -3.18
CA ALA A 177 12.70 -15.61 -3.56
C ALA A 177 12.85 -14.43 -2.61
N GLU A 178 14.08 -14.14 -2.20
CA GLU A 178 14.38 -13.07 -1.25
C GLU A 178 15.05 -11.90 -1.97
N GLN A 179 14.70 -10.69 -1.58
CA GLN A 179 15.25 -9.47 -2.11
C GLN A 179 15.50 -8.47 -0.99
N THR A 180 16.64 -7.80 -1.04
CA THR A 180 16.91 -6.61 -0.22
C THR A 180 16.95 -5.39 -1.14
N ARG A 181 16.24 -4.33 -0.76
CA ARG A 181 16.20 -3.09 -1.51
C ARG A 181 16.56 -1.91 -0.62
N TYR A 182 17.22 -0.94 -1.22
CA TYR A 182 17.58 0.32 -0.58
C TYR A 182 16.98 1.45 -1.39
N ARG A 183 16.45 2.46 -0.70
CA ARG A 183 16.01 3.70 -1.33
C ARG A 183 16.57 4.89 -0.56
N PHE A 184 17.05 5.85 -1.34
CA PHE A 184 17.40 7.18 -0.88
C PHE A 184 16.69 8.17 -1.80
N GLN A 185 15.87 9.04 -1.25
CA GLN A 185 15.07 9.97 -2.01
C GLN A 185 15.18 11.37 -1.41
N LEU A 186 15.43 12.34 -2.27
CA LEU A 186 15.31 13.75 -1.94
C LEU A 186 14.07 14.26 -2.65
N GLN A 187 13.11 14.78 -1.90
CA GLN A 187 11.88 15.32 -2.42
C GLN A 187 11.85 16.82 -2.28
N PHE A 188 11.52 17.50 -3.38
CA PHE A 188 11.35 18.94 -3.45
C PHE A 188 9.88 19.25 -3.67
N ASN A 189 9.30 20.11 -2.81
CA ASN A 189 7.94 20.58 -2.95
C ASN A 189 7.97 22.05 -3.41
N PHE A 190 7.50 22.30 -4.60
CA PHE A 190 7.38 23.65 -5.15
C PHE A 190 5.98 24.19 -4.83
N LYS A 191 5.92 25.40 -4.30
CA LYS A 191 4.66 26.14 -4.07
C LYS A 191 4.31 26.98 -5.29
#